data_43fae368c0da413a93848297b06f3543
#
_entry.id   43fae368c0da413a93848297b06f3543
#
_cell.length_a   1.000
_cell.length_b   1.000
_cell.length_c   1.000
_cell.angle_alpha   90.00
_cell.angle_beta   90.00
_cell.angle_gamma   90.00
#
_symmetry.space_group_name_H-M   'P 1'
#
loop_
_entity.id
_entity.type
_entity.pdbx_description
1 polymer ?
#
loop_
_entity_poly.entity_id
_entity_poly.type
_entity_poly.pdbx_seq_one_letter_code
_entity_poly.pdbx_strand_id
1 'polypeptide(L)'
;MIATSAEARNVDFYYRRFVLDRWFDREKDIICADGTMPSKPHPAIYKKAMERLGGEPAQCRVYEDLTTGIASAYAAGAGEIIAVASAALPEKLEQLPGVTYAISDFTDERIRKS
;
A
#
# COMPACT_ATOMS: atom_id res chain seq x y z
N MET A 1 6.96 4.54 -1.76
CA MET A 1 7.23 3.71 -0.57
C MET A 1 6.44 2.43 -0.62
N ILE A 2 7.01 1.35 -0.16
CA ILE A 2 6.37 0.03 -0.10
C ILE A 2 6.09 -0.31 1.36
N ALA A 3 4.85 -0.72 1.66
CA ALA A 3 4.45 -1.21 2.97
C ALA A 3 3.90 -2.63 2.80
N THR A 4 4.61 -3.61 3.31
CA THR A 4 4.30 -5.02 3.08
C THR A 4 4.20 -5.82 4.36
N SER A 5 3.31 -6.81 4.37
CA SER A 5 3.19 -7.78 5.48
C SER A 5 4.25 -8.89 5.42
N ALA A 6 5.08 -8.93 4.37
CA ALA A 6 6.16 -9.89 4.27
C ALA A 6 7.24 -9.62 5.32
N GLU A 7 7.86 -10.69 5.80
CA GLU A 7 8.96 -10.59 6.74
C GLU A 7 10.24 -10.08 6.07
N ALA A 8 11.13 -9.48 6.85
CA ALA A 8 12.36 -8.85 6.36
C ALA A 8 13.19 -9.78 5.45
N ARG A 9 13.30 -11.05 5.81
CA ARG A 9 14.06 -12.04 5.01
C ARG A 9 13.48 -12.18 3.61
N ASN A 10 12.14 -12.24 3.50
CA ASN A 10 11.48 -12.36 2.21
C ASN A 10 11.60 -11.06 1.41
N VAL A 11 11.52 -9.92 2.08
CA VAL A 11 11.70 -8.61 1.44
C VAL A 11 13.11 -8.48 0.88
N ASP A 12 14.13 -8.91 1.63
CA ASP A 12 15.51 -8.88 1.17
C ASP A 12 15.72 -9.75 -0.07
N PHE A 13 15.05 -10.90 -0.12
CA PHE A 13 15.07 -11.77 -1.29
C PHE A 13 14.46 -11.06 -2.51
N TYR A 14 13.28 -10.48 -2.37
CA TYR A 14 12.61 -9.75 -3.45
C TYR A 14 13.41 -8.51 -3.88
N TYR A 15 13.97 -7.81 -2.91
CA TYR A 15 14.76 -6.60 -3.18
C TYR A 15 15.93 -6.91 -4.13
N ARG A 16 16.63 -8.01 -3.88
CA ARG A 16 17.72 -8.43 -4.74
C ARG A 16 17.25 -9.05 -6.05
N ARG A 17 16.22 -9.90 -5.98
CA ARG A 17 15.75 -10.66 -7.15
C ARG A 17 15.17 -9.76 -8.23
N PHE A 18 14.45 -8.72 -7.82
CA PHE A 18 13.78 -7.78 -8.74
C PHE A 18 14.52 -6.46 -8.90
N VAL A 19 15.73 -6.35 -8.38
CA VAL A 19 16.59 -5.17 -8.51
C VAL A 19 15.84 -3.89 -8.06
N LEU A 20 15.16 -3.97 -6.91
CA LEU A 20 14.36 -2.87 -6.40
C LEU A 20 15.21 -1.66 -5.98
N ASP A 21 16.53 -1.85 -5.78
CA ASP A 21 17.45 -0.78 -5.43
C ASP A 21 17.51 0.34 -6.45
N ARG A 22 17.01 0.10 -7.67
CA ARG A 22 16.89 1.15 -8.69
C ARG A 22 15.90 2.24 -8.32
N TRP A 23 14.89 1.90 -7.50
CA TRP A 23 13.77 2.80 -7.20
C TRP A 23 13.55 3.03 -5.72
N PHE A 24 14.01 2.11 -4.88
CA PHE A 24 13.71 2.11 -3.45
C PHE A 24 14.97 1.86 -2.63
N ASP A 25 15.19 2.71 -1.61
CA ASP A 25 16.16 2.43 -0.57
C ASP A 25 15.57 1.38 0.37
N ARG A 26 16.33 0.32 0.67
CA ARG A 26 15.83 -0.80 1.47
C ARG A 26 15.38 -0.38 2.86
N GLU A 27 16.10 0.53 3.49
CA GLU A 27 15.81 0.94 4.86
C GLU A 27 14.79 2.07 4.95
N LYS A 28 14.80 3.00 3.99
CA LYS A 28 13.97 4.20 4.03
C LYS A 28 12.63 4.03 3.34
N ASP A 29 12.59 3.28 2.26
CA ASP A 29 11.43 3.25 1.36
C ASP A 29 10.59 1.98 1.48
N ILE A 30 11.04 1.00 2.27
CA ILE A 30 10.33 -0.25 2.43
C ILE A 30 10.10 -0.52 3.92
N ILE A 31 8.83 -0.69 4.28
CA ILE A 31 8.43 -1.10 5.62
C ILE A 31 7.88 -2.51 5.52
N CYS A 32 8.44 -3.41 6.32
CA CYS A 32 8.02 -4.81 6.34
C CYS A 32 7.62 -5.24 7.75
N ALA A 33 7.04 -6.43 7.86
CA ALA A 33 6.67 -7.00 9.15
C ALA A 33 7.92 -7.28 9.97
N ASP A 34 7.96 -6.77 11.20
CA ASP A 34 9.08 -6.95 12.14
C ASP A 34 8.66 -7.66 13.45
N GLY A 35 7.41 -8.10 13.51
CA GLY A 35 6.86 -8.75 14.69
C GLY A 35 6.40 -7.80 15.80
N THR A 36 6.61 -6.49 15.64
CA THR A 36 6.23 -5.49 16.65
C THR A 36 4.91 -4.79 16.33
N MET A 37 4.48 -4.83 15.08
CA MET A 37 3.24 -4.18 14.64
C MET A 37 2.14 -5.20 14.40
N PRO A 38 0.88 -4.86 14.76
CA PRO A 38 -0.26 -5.67 14.32
C PRO A 38 -0.32 -5.71 12.81
N SER A 39 -0.71 -6.86 12.26
CA SER A 39 -0.86 -7.03 10.81
C SER A 39 -2.14 -6.36 10.29
N LYS A 40 -2.20 -6.16 8.98
CA LYS A 40 -3.42 -5.68 8.31
C LYS A 40 -4.59 -6.61 8.67
N PRO A 41 -5.78 -6.09 8.92
CA PRO A 41 -6.30 -4.75 8.61
C PRO A 41 -6.00 -3.64 9.61
N HIS A 42 -5.18 -3.90 10.64
CA HIS A 42 -4.79 -2.87 11.58
C HIS A 42 -4.03 -1.75 10.86
N PRO A 43 -4.25 -0.47 11.19
CA PRO A 43 -3.64 0.64 10.45
C PRO A 43 -2.15 0.89 10.73
N ALA A 44 -1.52 0.15 11.64
CA ALA A 44 -0.16 0.44 12.13
C ALA A 44 0.87 0.60 11.01
N ILE A 45 0.88 -0.32 10.04
CA ILE A 45 1.88 -0.30 8.97
C ILE A 45 1.74 0.93 8.08
N TYR A 46 0.51 1.32 7.74
CA TYR A 46 0.27 2.51 6.93
C TYR A 46 0.52 3.80 7.69
N LYS A 47 0.18 3.84 8.97
CA LYS A 47 0.52 4.99 9.80
C LYS A 47 2.02 5.21 9.85
N LYS A 48 2.79 4.13 10.02
CA LYS A 48 4.25 4.20 10.03
C LYS A 48 4.80 4.67 8.69
N ALA A 49 4.23 4.17 7.58
CA ALA A 49 4.65 4.58 6.25
C ALA A 49 4.39 6.07 6.00
N MET A 50 3.20 6.55 6.35
CA MET A 50 2.82 7.96 6.18
C MET A 50 3.68 8.88 7.04
N GLU A 51 3.96 8.48 8.27
CA GLU A 51 4.84 9.20 9.18
C GLU A 51 6.25 9.31 8.58
N ARG A 52 6.76 8.21 8.05
CA ARG A 52 8.09 8.20 7.43
C ARG A 52 8.15 9.07 6.17
N LEU A 53 7.07 9.16 5.41
CA LEU A 53 6.97 10.07 4.27
C LEU A 53 6.90 11.54 4.68
N GLY A 54 6.54 11.81 5.93
CA GLY A 54 6.43 13.18 6.45
C GLY A 54 5.19 13.92 5.99
N GLY A 55 4.20 13.23 5.39
CA GLY A 55 2.97 13.84 4.92
C GLY A 55 1.78 13.59 5.84
N GLU A 56 0.75 14.41 5.68
CA GLU A 56 -0.51 14.18 6.35
C GLU A 56 -1.22 12.98 5.70
N PRO A 57 -1.87 12.10 6.49
CA PRO A 57 -2.58 10.96 5.92
C PRO A 57 -3.57 11.33 4.83
N ALA A 58 -4.29 12.43 5.00
CA ALA A 58 -5.29 12.90 4.02
C ALA A 58 -4.67 13.27 2.66
N GLN A 59 -3.35 13.47 2.59
CA GLN A 59 -2.63 13.79 1.37
C GLN A 59 -1.93 12.56 0.78
N CYS A 60 -2.04 11.42 1.42
CA CYS A 60 -1.39 10.19 0.97
C CYS A 60 -2.31 9.38 0.08
N ARG A 61 -1.74 8.80 -0.97
CA ARG A 61 -2.41 7.87 -1.85
C ARG A 61 -1.88 6.46 -1.59
N VAL A 62 -2.77 5.49 -1.48
CA VAL A 62 -2.42 4.09 -1.26
C VAL A 62 -2.96 3.24 -2.41
N TYR A 63 -2.12 2.33 -2.89
CA TYR A 63 -2.50 1.31 -3.86
C TYR A 63 -2.54 -0.04 -3.13
N GLU A 64 -3.67 -0.73 -3.19
CA GLU A 64 -3.86 -2.01 -2.52
C GLU A 64 -4.68 -2.97 -3.35
N ASP A 65 -4.35 -4.26 -3.27
CA ASP A 65 -5.05 -5.32 -3.99
C ASP A 65 -5.91 -6.21 -3.08
N LEU A 66 -5.68 -6.18 -1.77
CA LEU A 66 -6.40 -7.02 -0.81
C LEU A 66 -7.34 -6.21 0.07
N THR A 67 -8.47 -6.82 0.43
CA THR A 67 -9.48 -6.18 1.29
C THR A 67 -8.91 -5.78 2.65
N THR A 68 -8.02 -6.61 3.23
CA THR A 68 -7.39 -6.30 4.50
C THR A 68 -6.44 -5.09 4.39
N GLY A 69 -5.75 -4.96 3.26
CA GLY A 69 -4.90 -3.79 3.01
C GLY A 69 -5.70 -2.52 2.83
N ILE A 70 -6.82 -2.61 2.11
CA ILE A 70 -7.74 -1.47 1.92
C ILE A 70 -8.29 -1.00 3.26
N ALA A 71 -8.73 -1.93 4.11
CA ALA A 71 -9.24 -1.60 5.44
C ALA A 71 -8.16 -0.94 6.31
N SER A 72 -6.93 -1.43 6.22
CA SER A 72 -5.78 -0.87 6.94
C SER A 72 -5.50 0.57 6.51
N ALA A 73 -5.47 0.83 5.20
CA ALA A 73 -5.24 2.17 4.66
C ALA A 73 -6.37 3.14 5.04
N TYR A 74 -7.60 2.67 5.00
CA TYR A 74 -8.77 3.45 5.38
C TYR A 74 -8.69 3.84 6.86
N ALA A 75 -8.40 2.87 7.73
CA ALA A 75 -8.25 3.11 9.17
C ALA A 75 -7.09 4.06 9.48
N ALA A 76 -6.06 4.09 8.65
CA ALA A 76 -4.93 5.00 8.80
C ALA A 76 -5.23 6.42 8.32
N GLY A 77 -6.37 6.64 7.67
CA GLY A 77 -6.79 7.98 7.23
C GLY A 77 -6.29 8.39 5.85
N ALA A 78 -5.91 7.43 5.00
CA ALA A 78 -5.45 7.73 3.64
C ALA A 78 -6.47 8.58 2.88
N GLY A 79 -6.00 9.63 2.21
CA GLY A 79 -6.87 10.54 1.46
C GLY A 79 -7.40 9.91 0.18
N GLU A 80 -6.62 9.07 -0.47
CA GLU A 80 -7.03 8.30 -1.64
C GLU A 80 -6.61 6.85 -1.48
N ILE A 81 -7.53 5.93 -1.77
CA ILE A 81 -7.24 4.51 -1.83
C ILE A 81 -7.66 4.00 -3.19
N ILE A 82 -6.68 3.56 -3.97
CA ILE A 82 -6.90 3.01 -5.30
C ILE A 82 -6.76 1.50 -5.19
N ALA A 83 -7.86 0.80 -5.39
CA ALA A 83 -7.87 -0.65 -5.34
C ALA A 83 -7.37 -1.22 -6.66
N VAL A 84 -6.46 -2.17 -6.59
CA VAL A 84 -5.90 -2.85 -7.77
C VAL A 84 -6.59 -4.20 -7.91
N ALA A 85 -7.35 -4.37 -8.99
CA ALA A 85 -8.17 -5.56 -9.21
C ALA A 85 -7.33 -6.70 -9.78
N SER A 86 -6.49 -7.32 -8.94
CA SER A 86 -5.68 -8.46 -9.34
C SER A 86 -6.41 -9.80 -9.18
N ALA A 87 -7.26 -9.93 -8.16
CA ALA A 87 -7.98 -11.17 -7.84
C ALA A 87 -9.49 -11.00 -7.74
N ALA A 88 -10.00 -9.76 -7.67
CA ALA A 88 -11.41 -9.46 -7.55
C ALA A 88 -11.85 -8.54 -8.68
N LEU A 89 -13.16 -8.48 -8.94
CA LEU A 89 -13.71 -7.56 -9.94
C LEU A 89 -13.60 -6.12 -9.44
N PRO A 90 -13.23 -5.15 -10.34
CA PRO A 90 -13.12 -3.74 -9.94
C PRO A 90 -14.40 -3.21 -9.28
N GLU A 91 -15.56 -3.58 -9.79
CA GLU A 91 -16.85 -3.12 -9.28
C GLU A 91 -17.09 -3.51 -7.83
N LYS A 92 -16.59 -4.69 -7.43
CA LYS A 92 -16.71 -5.16 -6.05
C LYS A 92 -15.77 -4.40 -5.12
N LEU A 93 -14.57 -4.11 -5.58
CA LEU A 93 -13.60 -3.36 -4.79
C LEU A 93 -14.03 -1.92 -4.57
N GLU A 94 -14.68 -1.30 -5.56
CA GLU A 94 -15.18 0.07 -5.44
C GLU A 94 -16.25 0.25 -4.39
N GLN A 95 -16.91 -0.83 -3.97
CA GLN A 95 -17.93 -0.79 -2.93
C GLN A 95 -17.36 -0.83 -1.52
N LEU A 96 -16.08 -1.11 -1.37
CA LEU A 96 -15.46 -1.18 -0.04
C LEU A 96 -15.27 0.22 0.54
N PRO A 97 -15.42 0.36 1.89
CA PRO A 97 -15.24 1.66 2.54
C PRO A 97 -13.86 2.26 2.25
N GLY A 98 -13.86 3.53 1.89
CA GLY A 98 -12.63 4.29 1.67
C GLY A 98 -12.04 4.19 0.27
N VAL A 99 -12.49 3.27 -0.57
CA VAL A 99 -11.97 3.14 -1.94
C VAL A 99 -12.42 4.32 -2.79
N THR A 100 -11.45 5.02 -3.39
CA THR A 100 -11.70 6.14 -4.28
C THR A 100 -12.17 5.64 -5.65
N TYR A 101 -11.41 4.71 -6.21
CA TYR A 101 -11.77 3.96 -7.42
C TYR A 101 -10.90 2.70 -7.52
N ALA A 102 -11.26 1.79 -8.42
CA ALA A 102 -10.48 0.58 -8.67
C ALA A 102 -9.91 0.60 -10.09
N ILE A 103 -8.72 0.04 -10.24
CA ILE A 103 -8.04 -0.10 -11.52
C ILE A 103 -7.74 -1.57 -11.80
N SER A 104 -7.66 -1.93 -13.08
CA SER A 104 -7.23 -3.28 -13.47
C SER A 104 -5.71 -3.40 -13.54
N ASP A 105 -5.05 -2.30 -13.91
CA ASP A 105 -3.59 -2.20 -13.93
C ASP A 105 -3.17 -0.72 -13.87
N PHE A 106 -1.87 -0.48 -13.83
CA PHE A 106 -1.32 0.86 -13.67
C PHE A 106 -1.26 1.68 -14.97
N THR A 107 -1.86 1.19 -16.06
CA THR A 107 -2.02 1.97 -17.30
C THR A 107 -3.27 2.85 -17.27
N ASP A 108 -4.11 2.72 -16.23
CA ASP A 108 -5.31 3.53 -16.08
C ASP A 108 -4.93 5.01 -15.97
N GLU A 109 -5.53 5.83 -16.84
CA GLU A 109 -5.19 7.25 -16.92
C GLU A 109 -5.57 8.05 -15.69
N ARG A 110 -6.52 7.58 -14.89
CA ARG A 110 -6.97 8.28 -13.67
C ARG A 110 -5.82 8.49 -12.68
N ILE A 111 -4.87 7.57 -12.63
CA ILE A 111 -3.74 7.68 -11.69
C ILE A 111 -2.78 8.79 -12.06
N ARG A 112 -2.80 9.27 -13.29
CA ARG A 112 -1.92 10.35 -13.78
C ARG A 112 -2.50 11.74 -13.57
N LYS A 113 -3.79 11.85 -13.30
CA LYS A 113 -4.51 13.13 -13.25
C LYS A 113 -4.65 13.70 -11.85
N SER A 114 -4.15 13.02 -10.88
CA SER A 114 -4.31 13.44 -9.47
C SER A 114 -3.10 14.14 -8.92
#